data_57262a16d0dd072c8a17e81df693ee26
#
_entry.id   57262a16d0dd072c8a17e81df693ee26
#
_cell.length_a   1.000
_cell.length_b   1.000
_cell.length_c   1.000
_cell.angle_alpha   90.00
_cell.angle_beta   90.00
_cell.angle_gamma   90.00
#
_symmetry.space_group_name_H-M   'P 1'
#
loop_
_entity.id
_entity.type
_entity.pdbx_description
1 polymer ?
#
loop_
_entity_poly.entity_id
_entity_poly.type
_entity_poly.pdbx_seq_one_letter_code
_entity_poly.pdbx_strand_id
1 'polypeptide(L)'
;MISLNYTQAVDYIETIPGFTRKHPLEHTKELLARLGDPQESFQVIHVAGTNGKGSVCAYLDSMLRQGGYRVGLFTSPHLVRINERFQVNGKEVSDETFLEAFLRVKQVIEEAGAEGVEHPSYFETLFLMGMEIFRREGIEYLVMETGLGGRLDATNAVKRPLACILTSISMDHMEYLGNTLEEIAVEKAGIIKPGVPVICDGHVRKTTEVIKRKAREEESPFYALTAEQYRLIRQGRDGISFTFQGIPLEIPYIARYQMMNASLAFYTMQILRPVHGIDDEKLQEGIRKVKWPGRMETILPGVIVDGAHNADGVARFVETVEDFRKENRIVLLFSAVADKQYEEMIRLVCEKIRPQAVVTTQIGGTREIPAEKLAERFLCQGVPCVRANPVPGQALQEALELKEDGMVFCVGSLYLIGEIKASLREEKIC
;
A
#
# COMPACT_ATOMS: atom_id res chain seq x y z
N MET A 1 15.14 31.54 -17.36
CA MET A 1 14.91 30.41 -16.45
C MET A 1 14.84 29.14 -17.30
N ILE A 2 15.72 28.15 -17.06
CA ILE A 2 15.63 26.85 -17.74
C ILE A 2 14.33 26.22 -17.24
N SER A 3 13.38 25.99 -18.15
CA SER A 3 12.14 25.30 -17.83
C SER A 3 12.50 23.84 -17.48
N LEU A 4 12.32 23.43 -16.22
CA LEU A 4 12.47 22.03 -15.82
C LEU A 4 11.46 21.18 -16.59
N ASN A 5 11.87 19.97 -17.00
CA ASN A 5 10.98 18.96 -17.55
C ASN A 5 10.60 17.91 -16.50
N TYR A 6 9.71 16.98 -16.87
CA TYR A 6 9.25 15.92 -15.98
C TYR A 6 10.39 15.08 -15.39
N THR A 7 11.33 14.62 -16.22
CA THR A 7 12.48 13.81 -15.76
C THR A 7 13.31 14.55 -14.73
N GLN A 8 13.62 15.82 -14.99
CA GLN A 8 14.37 16.66 -14.05
C GLN A 8 13.60 16.91 -12.73
N ALA A 9 12.27 16.96 -12.78
CA ALA A 9 11.44 17.08 -11.58
C ALA A 9 11.49 15.77 -10.74
N VAL A 10 11.41 14.62 -11.39
CA VAL A 10 11.56 13.32 -10.73
C VAL A 10 12.94 13.19 -10.12
N ASP A 11 14.01 13.45 -10.89
CA ASP A 11 15.40 13.41 -10.42
C ASP A 11 15.59 14.31 -9.19
N TYR A 12 15.05 15.52 -9.21
CA TYR A 12 15.11 16.42 -8.05
C TYR A 12 14.46 15.79 -6.81
N ILE A 13 13.24 15.25 -6.96
CA ILE A 13 12.51 14.62 -5.85
C ILE A 13 13.29 13.44 -5.29
N GLU A 14 13.90 12.61 -6.14
CA GLU A 14 14.68 11.44 -5.73
C GLU A 14 15.99 11.81 -5.02
N THR A 15 16.51 13.02 -5.20
CA THR A 15 17.66 13.52 -4.41
C THR A 15 17.29 13.91 -2.98
N ILE A 16 15.98 14.13 -2.71
CA ILE A 16 15.53 14.46 -1.36
C ILE A 16 15.66 13.23 -0.46
N PRO A 17 16.35 13.30 0.69
CA PRO A 17 16.52 12.16 1.57
C PRO A 17 15.17 11.55 2.01
N GLY A 18 15.00 10.25 1.75
CA GLY A 18 13.72 9.55 2.03
C GLY A 18 13.51 9.26 3.51
N PHE A 19 14.57 8.99 4.25
CA PHE A 19 14.55 8.64 5.67
C PHE A 19 15.35 9.67 6.47
N THR A 20 14.75 10.85 6.67
CA THR A 20 15.28 11.90 7.54
C THR A 20 14.46 11.95 8.83
N ARG A 21 14.95 12.75 9.79
CA ARG A 21 14.14 13.11 10.97
C ARG A 21 12.83 13.74 10.49
N LYS A 22 11.69 13.19 10.95
CA LYS A 22 10.38 13.77 10.64
C LYS A 22 10.30 15.19 11.24
N HIS A 23 9.81 16.11 10.43
CA HIS A 23 9.46 17.44 10.90
C HIS A 23 8.22 17.36 11.81
N PRO A 24 8.03 18.31 12.73
CA PRO A 24 6.75 18.51 13.39
C PRO A 24 5.64 18.75 12.36
N LEU A 25 4.41 18.32 12.66
CA LEU A 25 3.26 18.52 11.74
C LEU A 25 3.00 19.99 11.41
N GLU A 26 3.38 20.89 12.29
CA GLU A 26 3.28 22.35 12.11
C GLU A 26 4.05 22.81 10.88
N HIS A 27 5.20 22.20 10.58
CA HIS A 27 5.98 22.45 9.37
C HIS A 27 5.18 22.12 8.10
N THR A 28 4.57 20.93 8.03
CA THR A 28 3.73 20.53 6.89
C THR A 28 2.50 21.45 6.78
N LYS A 29 1.88 21.81 7.91
CA LYS A 29 0.73 22.74 7.93
C LYS A 29 1.10 24.14 7.44
N GLU A 30 2.28 24.64 7.79
CA GLU A 30 2.78 25.92 7.30
C GLU A 30 2.93 25.90 5.78
N LEU A 31 3.54 24.87 5.20
CA LEU A 31 3.70 24.74 3.77
C LEU A 31 2.35 24.58 3.04
N LEU A 32 1.39 23.85 3.62
CA LEU A 32 0.02 23.79 3.10
C LEU A 32 -0.67 25.14 3.10
N ALA A 33 -0.53 25.94 4.17
CA ALA A 33 -1.11 27.28 4.25
C ALA A 33 -0.52 28.20 3.16
N ARG A 34 0.78 28.10 2.87
CA ARG A 34 1.43 28.86 1.79
C ARG A 34 0.98 28.39 0.39
N LEU A 35 0.52 27.13 0.27
CA LEU A 35 -0.15 26.61 -0.93
C LEU A 35 -1.63 27.06 -1.04
N GLY A 36 -2.17 27.70 0.00
CA GLY A 36 -3.58 28.11 0.09
C GLY A 36 -4.50 27.01 0.59
N ASP A 37 -4.01 26.15 1.49
CA ASP A 37 -4.75 25.07 2.15
C ASP A 37 -5.52 24.16 1.18
N PRO A 38 -4.85 23.58 0.15
CA PRO A 38 -5.54 22.78 -0.89
C PRO A 38 -6.32 21.60 -0.33
N GLN A 39 -5.92 21.04 0.83
CA GLN A 39 -6.58 19.93 1.52
C GLN A 39 -7.99 20.25 2.04
N GLU A 40 -8.37 21.50 2.11
CA GLU A 40 -9.71 21.94 2.53
C GLU A 40 -10.73 21.95 1.36
N SER A 41 -10.28 21.65 0.13
CA SER A 41 -11.11 21.75 -1.10
C SER A 41 -11.91 20.47 -1.38
N PHE A 42 -11.68 19.37 -0.66
CA PHE A 42 -12.30 18.07 -0.90
C PHE A 42 -12.48 17.27 0.41
N GLN A 43 -13.36 16.26 0.36
CA GLN A 43 -13.59 15.38 1.50
C GLN A 43 -12.51 14.30 1.58
N VAL A 44 -11.96 14.01 2.76
CA VAL A 44 -10.85 13.08 2.93
C VAL A 44 -11.27 11.84 3.71
N ILE A 45 -10.92 10.64 3.23
CA ILE A 45 -10.93 9.39 3.99
C ILE A 45 -9.47 9.00 4.25
N HIS A 46 -9.08 8.90 5.52
CA HIS A 46 -7.69 8.73 5.93
C HIS A 46 -7.42 7.30 6.41
N VAL A 47 -6.44 6.63 5.81
CA VAL A 47 -6.16 5.20 6.04
C VAL A 47 -4.75 5.00 6.58
N ALA A 48 -4.63 4.41 7.78
CA ALA A 48 -3.37 3.96 8.36
C ALA A 48 -3.40 2.45 8.65
N GLY A 49 -2.25 1.87 8.94
CA GLY A 49 -2.09 0.46 9.25
C GLY A 49 -0.70 -0.04 8.89
N THR A 50 -0.42 -1.33 9.13
CA THR A 50 0.80 -1.98 8.65
C THR A 50 0.57 -2.57 7.27
N ASN A 51 -0.30 -3.56 7.16
CA ASN A 51 -0.65 -4.23 5.92
C ASN A 51 -2.09 -3.90 5.49
N GLY A 52 -2.38 -3.93 4.18
CA GLY A 52 -3.73 -3.73 3.65
C GLY A 52 -4.14 -2.28 3.37
N LYS A 53 -3.37 -1.26 3.77
CA LYS A 53 -3.70 0.16 3.54
C LYS A 53 -4.08 0.45 2.09
N GLY A 54 -3.17 0.22 1.15
CA GLY A 54 -3.39 0.48 -0.27
C GLY A 54 -4.56 -0.32 -0.86
N SER A 55 -4.77 -1.58 -0.40
CA SER A 55 -5.94 -2.37 -0.81
C SER A 55 -7.26 -1.75 -0.34
N VAL A 56 -7.34 -1.33 0.93
CA VAL A 56 -8.52 -0.63 1.48
C VAL A 56 -8.75 0.68 0.74
N CYS A 57 -7.68 1.45 0.47
CA CYS A 57 -7.77 2.66 -0.34
C CYS A 57 -8.33 2.39 -1.75
N ALA A 58 -7.86 1.34 -2.43
CA ALA A 58 -8.34 0.97 -3.75
C ALA A 58 -9.82 0.56 -3.76
N TYR A 59 -10.29 -0.17 -2.75
CA TYR A 59 -11.71 -0.51 -2.60
C TYR A 59 -12.57 0.74 -2.40
N LEU A 60 -12.14 1.65 -1.52
CA LEU A 60 -12.85 2.92 -1.26
C LEU A 60 -12.92 3.80 -2.51
N ASP A 61 -11.79 3.99 -3.21
CA ASP A 61 -11.74 4.71 -4.49
C ASP A 61 -12.69 4.11 -5.51
N SER A 62 -12.66 2.79 -5.68
CA SER A 62 -13.53 2.10 -6.63
C SER A 62 -15.02 2.26 -6.30
N MET A 63 -15.41 2.16 -5.02
CA MET A 63 -16.78 2.35 -4.57
C MET A 63 -17.28 3.79 -4.78
N LEU A 64 -16.47 4.78 -4.43
CA LEU A 64 -16.81 6.20 -4.63
C LEU A 64 -16.98 6.53 -6.11
N ARG A 65 -16.09 6.01 -6.98
CA ARG A 65 -16.19 6.20 -8.44
C ARG A 65 -17.45 5.53 -9.03
N GLN A 66 -17.86 4.35 -8.52
CA GLN A 66 -19.14 3.73 -8.92
C GLN A 66 -20.33 4.57 -8.45
N GLY A 67 -20.18 5.34 -7.37
CA GLY A 67 -21.14 6.34 -6.94
C GLY A 67 -21.26 7.55 -7.87
N GLY A 68 -20.33 7.72 -8.80
CA GLY A 68 -20.31 8.82 -9.77
C GLY A 68 -19.47 10.02 -9.32
N TYR A 69 -18.72 9.90 -8.23
CA TYR A 69 -17.88 10.98 -7.71
C TYR A 69 -16.53 11.06 -8.44
N ARG A 70 -15.97 12.28 -8.48
CA ARG A 70 -14.60 12.53 -8.91
C ARG A 70 -13.66 12.28 -7.74
N VAL A 71 -12.86 11.22 -7.81
CA VAL A 71 -12.08 10.70 -6.70
C VAL A 71 -10.58 10.83 -6.95
N GLY A 72 -9.87 11.37 -5.97
CA GLY A 72 -8.42 11.31 -5.86
C GLY A 72 -8.00 10.12 -4.97
N LEU A 73 -6.89 9.49 -5.34
CA LEU A 73 -6.27 8.42 -4.57
C LEU A 73 -4.79 8.75 -4.37
N PHE A 74 -4.37 8.87 -3.10
CA PHE A 74 -2.99 9.08 -2.70
C PHE A 74 -2.47 7.83 -1.98
N THR A 75 -1.45 7.17 -2.55
CA THR A 75 -0.91 5.90 -2.02
C THR A 75 0.61 5.85 -2.05
N SER A 76 1.20 4.94 -1.27
CA SER A 76 2.64 4.74 -1.21
C SER A 76 3.04 3.31 -0.81
N PRO A 77 4.19 2.80 -1.30
CA PRO A 77 5.00 3.35 -2.39
C PRO A 77 4.37 3.12 -3.77
N HIS A 78 4.98 3.63 -4.83
CA HIS A 78 4.68 3.25 -6.21
C HIS A 78 5.40 1.94 -6.57
N LEU A 79 4.98 1.29 -7.66
CA LEU A 79 5.64 0.08 -8.19
C LEU A 79 6.67 0.43 -9.26
N VAL A 80 6.28 1.15 -10.30
CA VAL A 80 7.13 1.47 -11.47
C VAL A 80 7.36 2.98 -11.61
N ARG A 81 6.29 3.79 -11.52
CA ARG A 81 6.35 5.23 -11.76
C ARG A 81 5.87 6.03 -10.57
N ILE A 82 6.54 7.11 -10.27
CA ILE A 82 6.17 8.01 -9.15
C ILE A 82 4.74 8.55 -9.29
N ASN A 83 4.22 8.69 -10.52
CA ASN A 83 2.85 9.14 -10.82
C ASN A 83 1.77 8.20 -10.25
N GLU A 84 2.08 6.90 -10.07
CA GLU A 84 1.16 5.93 -9.46
C GLU A 84 0.66 6.34 -8.09
N ARG A 85 1.41 7.21 -7.39
CA ARG A 85 1.03 7.75 -6.07
C ARG A 85 -0.12 8.73 -6.13
N PHE A 86 -0.41 9.28 -7.31
CA PHE A 86 -1.42 10.30 -7.56
C PHE A 86 -2.37 9.82 -8.64
N GLN A 87 -3.51 9.31 -8.25
CA GLN A 87 -4.51 8.87 -9.22
C GLN A 87 -5.76 9.74 -9.12
N VAL A 88 -6.36 10.03 -10.27
CA VAL A 88 -7.66 10.71 -10.37
C VAL A 88 -8.59 9.83 -11.19
N ASN A 89 -9.74 9.47 -10.62
CA ASN A 89 -10.71 8.55 -11.23
C ASN A 89 -10.07 7.23 -11.69
N GLY A 90 -9.16 6.66 -10.90
CA GLY A 90 -8.50 5.38 -11.15
C GLY A 90 -7.46 5.40 -12.25
N LYS A 91 -6.97 6.59 -12.64
CA LYS A 91 -5.87 6.76 -13.60
C LYS A 91 -4.76 7.60 -12.97
N GLU A 92 -3.52 7.21 -13.21
CA GLU A 92 -2.36 8.02 -12.87
C GLU A 92 -2.46 9.40 -13.53
N VAL A 93 -1.98 10.42 -12.83
CA VAL A 93 -1.90 11.76 -13.41
C VAL A 93 -0.85 11.82 -14.52
N SER A 94 -1.05 12.73 -15.47
CA SER A 94 -0.11 12.92 -16.58
C SER A 94 1.23 13.52 -16.08
N ASP A 95 2.28 13.40 -16.91
CA ASP A 95 3.58 13.99 -16.64
C ASP A 95 3.50 15.52 -16.56
N GLU A 96 2.61 16.12 -17.34
CA GLU A 96 2.34 17.57 -17.32
C GLU A 96 1.70 17.99 -15.99
N THR A 97 0.65 17.29 -15.54
CA THR A 97 -0.02 17.59 -14.25
C THR A 97 0.97 17.43 -13.08
N PHE A 98 1.79 16.38 -13.12
CA PHE A 98 2.86 16.15 -12.13
C PHE A 98 3.87 17.32 -12.12
N LEU A 99 4.37 17.71 -13.30
CA LEU A 99 5.37 18.78 -13.43
C LEU A 99 4.82 20.14 -12.96
N GLU A 100 3.58 20.49 -13.32
CA GLU A 100 2.95 21.73 -12.88
C GLU A 100 2.81 21.81 -11.36
N ALA A 101 2.38 20.71 -10.72
CA ALA A 101 2.29 20.64 -9.27
C ALA A 101 3.67 20.70 -8.60
N PHE A 102 4.66 20.03 -9.17
CA PHE A 102 6.05 20.10 -8.70
C PHE A 102 6.57 21.53 -8.74
N LEU A 103 6.42 22.25 -9.86
CA LEU A 103 6.88 23.63 -10.01
C LEU A 103 6.22 24.56 -9.00
N ARG A 104 4.93 24.40 -8.74
CA ARG A 104 4.20 25.21 -7.74
C ARG A 104 4.70 24.92 -6.32
N VAL A 105 4.83 23.65 -5.94
CA VAL A 105 5.33 23.24 -4.62
C VAL A 105 6.78 23.69 -4.43
N LYS A 106 7.64 23.49 -5.44
CA LYS A 106 9.03 23.94 -5.41
C LYS A 106 9.15 25.44 -5.17
N GLN A 107 8.33 26.25 -5.85
CA GLN A 107 8.30 27.70 -5.63
C GLN A 107 7.99 28.03 -4.16
N VAL A 108 6.96 27.39 -3.58
CA VAL A 108 6.59 27.63 -2.17
C VAL A 108 7.71 27.19 -1.21
N ILE A 109 8.38 26.08 -1.50
CA ILE A 109 9.53 25.61 -0.70
C ILE A 109 10.69 26.61 -0.75
N GLU A 110 10.99 27.16 -1.93
CA GLU A 110 12.06 28.17 -2.10
C GLU A 110 11.73 29.48 -1.39
N GLU A 111 10.48 29.96 -1.48
CA GLU A 111 10.00 31.15 -0.79
C GLU A 111 10.07 30.95 0.75
N ALA A 112 9.59 29.83 1.26
CA ALA A 112 9.65 29.46 2.68
C ALA A 112 11.09 29.32 3.18
N GLY A 113 11.96 28.70 2.37
CA GLY A 113 13.38 28.55 2.66
C GLY A 113 14.11 29.87 2.81
N ALA A 114 13.76 30.89 2.01
CA ALA A 114 14.30 32.25 2.13
C ALA A 114 13.92 32.92 3.47
N GLU A 115 12.85 32.47 4.13
CA GLU A 115 12.40 32.89 5.45
C GLU A 115 12.91 31.97 6.60
N GLY A 116 13.73 30.95 6.29
CA GLY A 116 14.36 30.05 7.26
C GLY A 116 13.54 28.79 7.58
N VAL A 117 12.49 28.46 6.80
CA VAL A 117 11.76 27.20 6.91
C VAL A 117 12.60 26.08 6.31
N GLU A 118 12.76 24.96 7.01
CA GLU A 118 13.52 23.81 6.53
C GLU A 118 12.88 23.18 5.29
N HIS A 119 13.70 22.55 4.43
CA HIS A 119 13.19 21.85 3.24
C HIS A 119 12.39 20.61 3.66
N PRO A 120 11.16 20.39 3.13
CA PRO A 120 10.37 19.20 3.44
C PRO A 120 11.09 17.91 3.00
N SER A 121 10.88 16.82 3.72
CA SER A 121 11.37 15.49 3.36
C SER A 121 10.74 15.00 2.03
N TYR A 122 11.29 13.90 1.49
CA TYR A 122 10.76 13.25 0.27
C TYR A 122 9.23 13.02 0.33
N PHE A 123 8.74 12.41 1.42
CA PHE A 123 7.31 12.09 1.54
C PHE A 123 6.45 13.35 1.77
N GLU A 124 6.94 14.33 2.56
CA GLU A 124 6.26 15.60 2.75
C GLU A 124 6.13 16.37 1.42
N THR A 125 7.18 16.38 0.59
CA THR A 125 7.13 16.99 -0.75
C THR A 125 6.07 16.32 -1.63
N LEU A 126 6.03 14.99 -1.68
CA LEU A 126 5.02 14.27 -2.45
C LEU A 126 3.60 14.50 -1.91
N PHE A 127 3.43 14.58 -0.60
CA PHE A 127 2.15 14.90 0.00
C PHE A 127 1.66 16.29 -0.41
N LEU A 128 2.52 17.31 -0.33
CA LEU A 128 2.20 18.68 -0.76
C LEU A 128 1.82 18.72 -2.26
N MET A 129 2.58 18.01 -3.10
CA MET A 129 2.26 17.86 -4.53
C MET A 129 0.90 17.20 -4.74
N GLY A 130 0.61 16.12 -3.99
CA GLY A 130 -0.69 15.45 -4.06
C GLY A 130 -1.85 16.39 -3.74
N MET A 131 -1.74 17.19 -2.68
CA MET A 131 -2.78 18.15 -2.31
C MET A 131 -3.01 19.18 -3.42
N GLU A 132 -1.95 19.71 -4.03
CA GLU A 132 -2.04 20.67 -5.15
C GLU A 132 -2.64 20.01 -6.41
N ILE A 133 -2.22 18.79 -6.77
CA ILE A 133 -2.78 18.01 -7.88
C ILE A 133 -4.29 17.84 -7.71
N PHE A 134 -4.71 17.33 -6.55
CA PHE A 134 -6.11 16.99 -6.31
C PHE A 134 -7.02 18.23 -6.28
N ARG A 135 -6.53 19.36 -5.75
CA ARG A 135 -7.23 20.63 -5.82
C ARG A 135 -7.42 21.10 -7.28
N ARG A 136 -6.37 21.05 -8.10
CA ARG A 136 -6.43 21.44 -9.52
C ARG A 136 -7.34 20.54 -10.33
N GLU A 137 -7.31 19.25 -10.06
CA GLU A 137 -8.18 18.26 -10.71
C GLU A 137 -9.63 18.36 -10.24
N GLY A 138 -9.95 19.19 -9.24
CA GLY A 138 -11.31 19.41 -8.77
C GLY A 138 -11.98 18.12 -8.28
N ILE A 139 -11.26 17.31 -7.51
CA ILE A 139 -11.83 16.11 -6.93
C ILE A 139 -12.84 16.45 -5.84
N GLU A 140 -13.80 15.54 -5.61
CA GLU A 140 -14.80 15.66 -4.54
C GLU A 140 -14.35 14.89 -3.28
N TYR A 141 -13.75 13.72 -3.48
CA TYR A 141 -13.24 12.85 -2.41
C TYR A 141 -11.77 12.50 -2.63
N LEU A 142 -11.00 12.53 -1.57
CA LEU A 142 -9.65 11.99 -1.52
C LEU A 142 -9.61 10.78 -0.61
N VAL A 143 -9.19 9.63 -1.14
CA VAL A 143 -8.78 8.48 -0.34
C VAL A 143 -7.28 8.54 -0.15
N MET A 144 -6.81 8.63 1.10
CA MET A 144 -5.44 8.97 1.43
C MET A 144 -4.80 7.94 2.35
N GLU A 145 -3.72 7.31 1.87
CA GLU A 145 -2.88 6.38 2.61
C GLU A 145 -1.78 7.12 3.37
N THR A 146 -1.55 6.76 4.67
CA THR A 146 -0.37 7.20 5.41
C THR A 146 0.91 6.60 4.83
N GLY A 147 2.01 7.36 4.82
CA GLY A 147 3.31 6.85 4.43
C GLY A 147 3.91 5.93 5.50
N LEU A 148 4.13 6.43 6.71
CA LEU A 148 4.73 5.70 7.82
C LEU A 148 4.17 6.14 9.17
N GLY A 149 3.64 5.17 9.92
CA GLY A 149 3.06 5.42 11.24
C GLY A 149 1.68 6.05 11.14
N GLY A 150 1.50 7.25 11.62
CA GLY A 150 0.25 8.03 11.60
C GLY A 150 0.42 9.37 12.31
N ARG A 151 0.75 9.37 13.60
CA ARG A 151 0.81 10.56 14.46
C ARG A 151 1.66 11.70 13.88
N LEU A 152 2.84 11.40 13.35
CA LEU A 152 3.77 12.37 12.75
C LEU A 152 3.87 12.19 11.22
N ASP A 153 2.92 11.52 10.60
CA ASP A 153 2.89 11.40 9.15
C ASP A 153 2.39 12.70 8.52
N ALA A 154 2.98 13.12 7.39
CA ALA A 154 2.58 14.36 6.70
C ALA A 154 1.08 14.41 6.40
N THR A 155 0.47 13.26 6.06
CA THR A 155 -0.97 13.15 5.80
C THR A 155 -1.83 13.52 7.01
N ASN A 156 -1.27 13.43 8.22
CA ASN A 156 -1.95 13.80 9.46
C ASN A 156 -2.12 15.33 9.65
N ALA A 157 -1.56 16.14 8.73
CA ALA A 157 -1.83 17.58 8.67
C ALA A 157 -3.29 17.89 8.29
N VAL A 158 -4.01 16.96 7.65
CA VAL A 158 -5.45 17.06 7.40
C VAL A 158 -6.21 17.06 8.73
N LYS A 159 -7.01 18.10 8.95
CA LYS A 159 -7.64 18.35 10.26
C LYS A 159 -8.95 17.59 10.47
N ARG A 160 -9.75 17.40 9.43
CA ARG A 160 -11.13 16.88 9.54
C ARG A 160 -11.41 15.85 8.42
N PRO A 161 -10.84 14.65 8.47
CA PRO A 161 -11.24 13.59 7.55
C PRO A 161 -12.68 13.14 7.87
N LEU A 162 -13.38 12.56 6.88
CA LEU A 162 -14.71 11.95 7.06
C LEU A 162 -14.66 10.70 7.92
N ALA A 163 -13.58 9.94 7.82
CA ALA A 163 -13.32 8.74 8.62
C ALA A 163 -11.81 8.49 8.75
N CYS A 164 -11.42 7.89 9.86
CA CYS A 164 -10.09 7.35 10.09
C CYS A 164 -10.16 5.83 10.08
N ILE A 165 -9.40 5.19 9.20
CA ILE A 165 -9.41 3.74 9.05
C ILE A 165 -8.07 3.18 9.50
N LEU A 166 -8.09 2.18 10.38
CA LEU A 166 -6.91 1.44 10.85
C LEU A 166 -6.99 0.01 10.31
N THR A 167 -6.17 -0.31 9.31
CA THR A 167 -6.05 -1.67 8.78
C THR A 167 -5.25 -2.56 9.74
N SER A 168 -4.85 -3.76 9.33
CA SER A 168 -4.10 -4.66 10.21
C SER A 168 -2.82 -4.01 10.74
N ILE A 169 -2.52 -4.24 12.01
CA ILE A 169 -1.32 -3.77 12.69
C ILE A 169 -0.47 -4.97 13.07
N SER A 170 0.76 -4.98 12.58
CA SER A 170 1.77 -6.00 12.84
C SER A 170 3.15 -5.38 13.07
N MET A 171 4.12 -6.19 13.46
CA MET A 171 5.50 -5.75 13.68
C MET A 171 6.11 -5.34 12.34
N ASP A 172 6.37 -4.05 12.18
CA ASP A 172 7.06 -3.47 11.04
C ASP A 172 7.63 -2.10 11.40
N HIS A 173 8.69 -1.67 10.74
CA HIS A 173 9.37 -0.39 10.99
C HIS A 173 9.67 -0.14 12.48
N MET A 174 10.13 -1.17 13.19
CA MET A 174 10.33 -1.14 14.64
C MET A 174 11.29 -0.03 15.10
N GLU A 175 12.27 0.32 14.29
CA GLU A 175 13.20 1.42 14.55
C GLU A 175 12.50 2.77 14.74
N TYR A 176 11.34 2.98 14.08
CA TYR A 176 10.61 4.26 14.08
C TYR A 176 9.32 4.23 14.89
N LEU A 177 8.64 3.07 14.96
CA LEU A 177 7.28 2.98 15.49
C LEU A 177 7.19 2.29 16.86
N GLY A 178 8.30 1.67 17.32
CA GLY A 178 8.35 0.94 18.59
C GLY A 178 8.52 -0.58 18.42
N ASN A 179 8.74 -1.25 19.55
CA ASN A 179 9.11 -2.65 19.61
C ASN A 179 7.96 -3.56 20.06
N THR A 180 6.75 -3.02 20.21
CA THR A 180 5.54 -3.76 20.58
C THR A 180 4.39 -3.39 19.65
N LEU A 181 3.41 -4.29 19.53
CA LEU A 181 2.19 -4.04 18.76
C LEU A 181 1.41 -2.85 19.31
N GLU A 182 1.43 -2.69 20.61
CA GLU A 182 0.76 -1.59 21.31
C GLU A 182 1.40 -0.23 20.98
N GLU A 183 2.73 -0.12 20.95
CA GLU A 183 3.45 1.10 20.56
C GLU A 183 3.17 1.46 19.10
N ILE A 184 3.25 0.49 18.20
CA ILE A 184 2.93 0.66 16.78
C ILE A 184 1.46 1.11 16.61
N ALA A 185 0.55 0.53 17.40
CA ALA A 185 -0.87 0.92 17.37
C ALA A 185 -1.10 2.35 17.85
N VAL A 186 -0.36 2.83 18.87
CA VAL A 186 -0.40 4.22 19.35
C VAL A 186 0.02 5.19 18.24
N GLU A 187 1.13 4.92 17.56
CA GLU A 187 1.59 5.76 16.45
C GLU A 187 0.58 5.83 15.30
N LYS A 188 -0.05 4.68 14.95
CA LYS A 188 -1.06 4.63 13.87
C LYS A 188 -2.38 5.27 14.30
N ALA A 189 -2.83 5.05 15.52
CA ALA A 189 -4.03 5.67 16.08
C ALA A 189 -3.92 7.21 16.20
N GLY A 190 -2.72 7.77 16.04
CA GLY A 190 -2.50 9.21 15.99
C GLY A 190 -3.17 9.94 14.83
N ILE A 191 -3.76 9.23 13.85
CA ILE A 191 -4.58 9.83 12.79
C ILE A 191 -6.01 10.15 13.25
N ILE A 192 -6.45 9.59 14.38
CA ILE A 192 -7.80 9.80 14.91
C ILE A 192 -8.00 11.26 15.28
N LYS A 193 -9.12 11.84 14.88
CA LYS A 193 -9.46 13.25 15.11
C LYS A 193 -10.76 13.38 15.90
N PRO A 194 -10.94 14.46 16.68
CA PRO A 194 -12.11 14.65 17.51
C PRO A 194 -13.44 14.47 16.76
N GLY A 195 -14.30 13.58 17.25
CA GLY A 195 -15.63 13.31 16.71
C GLY A 195 -15.67 12.58 15.36
N VAL A 196 -14.52 12.24 14.75
CA VAL A 196 -14.44 11.55 13.46
C VAL A 196 -14.61 10.05 13.63
N PRO A 197 -15.48 9.36 12.85
CA PRO A 197 -15.65 7.92 12.94
C PRO A 197 -14.33 7.15 12.72
N VAL A 198 -14.08 6.17 13.57
CA VAL A 198 -12.91 5.28 13.53
C VAL A 198 -13.37 3.87 13.18
N ILE A 199 -12.89 3.32 12.08
CA ILE A 199 -13.15 1.96 11.65
C ILE A 199 -11.82 1.20 11.67
N CYS A 200 -11.77 0.05 12.33
CA CYS A 200 -10.51 -0.69 12.46
C CYS A 200 -10.63 -2.19 12.28
N ASP A 201 -9.52 -2.80 11.91
CA ASP A 201 -9.33 -4.25 12.04
C ASP A 201 -9.33 -4.64 13.52
N GLY A 202 -10.31 -5.43 13.94
CA GLY A 202 -10.54 -5.89 15.31
C GLY A 202 -10.00 -7.29 15.61
N HIS A 203 -9.26 -7.94 14.71
CA HIS A 203 -8.79 -9.32 14.90
C HIS A 203 -7.71 -9.46 15.98
N VAL A 204 -6.92 -8.43 16.23
CA VAL A 204 -5.88 -8.42 17.26
C VAL A 204 -6.33 -7.58 18.45
N ARG A 205 -6.76 -8.24 19.54
CA ARG A 205 -7.30 -7.57 20.73
C ARG A 205 -6.41 -6.47 21.28
N LYS A 206 -5.08 -6.69 21.36
CA LYS A 206 -4.14 -5.71 21.91
C LYS A 206 -4.15 -4.39 21.15
N THR A 207 -4.09 -4.43 19.83
CA THR A 207 -4.12 -3.23 18.98
C THR A 207 -5.50 -2.57 18.99
N THR A 208 -6.56 -3.38 18.97
CA THR A 208 -7.96 -2.90 19.02
C THR A 208 -8.24 -2.09 20.30
N GLU A 209 -7.76 -2.54 21.45
CA GLU A 209 -7.95 -1.82 22.73
C GLU A 209 -7.19 -0.47 22.75
N VAL A 210 -6.02 -0.39 22.12
CA VAL A 210 -5.28 0.87 21.97
C VAL A 210 -6.08 1.85 21.11
N ILE A 211 -6.55 1.42 19.95
CA ILE A 211 -7.34 2.24 19.03
C ILE A 211 -8.65 2.71 19.70
N LYS A 212 -9.34 1.79 20.38
CA LYS A 212 -10.59 2.08 21.12
C LYS A 212 -10.40 3.11 22.22
N ARG A 213 -9.28 3.01 22.96
CA ARG A 213 -8.93 4.01 23.98
C ARG A 213 -8.72 5.38 23.33
N LYS A 214 -7.93 5.46 22.24
CA LYS A 214 -7.71 6.71 21.52
C LYS A 214 -9.00 7.29 20.95
N ALA A 215 -9.86 6.46 20.36
CA ALA A 215 -11.17 6.90 19.86
C ALA A 215 -12.04 7.50 20.98
N ARG A 216 -12.01 6.91 22.19
CA ARG A 216 -12.73 7.46 23.35
C ARG A 216 -12.15 8.80 23.82
N GLU A 217 -10.82 8.95 23.83
CA GLU A 217 -10.15 10.22 24.17
C GLU A 217 -10.54 11.34 23.21
N GLU A 218 -10.78 11.02 21.93
CA GLU A 218 -11.19 11.97 20.90
C GLU A 218 -12.72 12.06 20.73
N GLU A 219 -13.50 11.44 21.62
CA GLU A 219 -14.98 11.38 21.55
C GLU A 219 -15.49 10.88 20.18
N SER A 220 -14.74 9.97 19.55
CA SER A 220 -14.98 9.46 18.20
C SER A 220 -15.83 8.20 18.22
N PRO A 221 -16.84 8.06 17.34
CA PRO A 221 -17.54 6.79 17.12
C PRO A 221 -16.55 5.69 16.71
N PHE A 222 -16.63 4.53 17.34
CA PHE A 222 -15.67 3.43 17.16
C PHE A 222 -16.34 2.18 16.63
N TYR A 223 -15.80 1.61 15.55
CA TYR A 223 -16.28 0.43 14.85
C TYR A 223 -15.13 -0.54 14.60
N ALA A 224 -15.19 -1.73 15.21
CA ALA A 224 -14.21 -2.78 14.98
C ALA A 224 -14.78 -3.86 14.07
N LEU A 225 -14.04 -4.23 13.04
CA LEU A 225 -14.34 -5.37 12.17
C LEU A 225 -13.80 -6.65 12.79
N THR A 226 -14.66 -7.64 13.05
CA THR A 226 -14.28 -8.95 13.59
C THR A 226 -14.52 -10.08 12.59
N ALA A 227 -13.92 -11.25 12.83
CA ALA A 227 -14.01 -12.40 11.93
C ALA A 227 -15.44 -12.93 11.76
N GLU A 228 -16.31 -12.75 12.76
CA GLU A 228 -17.69 -13.21 12.75
C GLU A 228 -18.57 -12.42 11.78
N GLN A 229 -18.15 -11.23 11.35
CA GLN A 229 -18.91 -10.35 10.48
C GLN A 229 -18.83 -10.73 9.00
N TYR A 230 -17.83 -11.54 8.60
CA TYR A 230 -17.72 -12.01 7.21
C TYR A 230 -17.49 -13.51 7.14
N ARG A 231 -18.05 -14.13 6.10
CA ARG A 231 -18.00 -15.58 5.91
C ARG A 231 -17.72 -15.93 4.46
N LEU A 232 -16.69 -16.74 4.23
CA LEU A 232 -16.36 -17.31 2.93
C LEU A 232 -17.51 -18.19 2.41
N ILE A 233 -17.92 -17.97 1.15
CA ILE A 233 -18.86 -18.82 0.43
C ILE A 233 -18.09 -19.69 -0.57
N ARG A 234 -17.30 -19.08 -1.45
CA ARG A 234 -16.56 -19.75 -2.50
C ARG A 234 -15.21 -19.04 -2.74
N GLN A 235 -14.18 -19.83 -2.95
CA GLN A 235 -12.89 -19.35 -3.43
C GLN A 235 -12.57 -20.08 -4.74
N GLY A 236 -12.21 -19.35 -5.78
CA GLY A 236 -11.87 -19.87 -7.10
C GLY A 236 -10.65 -19.16 -7.69
N ARG A 237 -10.27 -19.56 -8.90
CA ARG A 237 -9.16 -18.93 -9.63
C ARG A 237 -9.49 -17.49 -10.07
N ASP A 238 -10.78 -17.15 -10.17
CA ASP A 238 -11.25 -15.85 -10.65
C ASP A 238 -11.62 -14.88 -9.53
N GLY A 239 -11.50 -15.32 -8.26
CA GLY A 239 -11.81 -14.48 -7.11
C GLY A 239 -12.49 -15.22 -5.96
N ILE A 240 -13.00 -14.43 -5.03
CA ILE A 240 -13.66 -14.91 -3.81
C ILE A 240 -15.06 -14.31 -3.71
N SER A 241 -16.06 -15.18 -3.42
CA SER A 241 -17.41 -14.79 -3.01
C SER A 241 -17.56 -15.04 -1.50
N PHE A 242 -18.07 -14.07 -0.77
CA PHE A 242 -18.27 -14.13 0.67
C PHE A 242 -19.46 -13.27 1.11
N THR A 243 -19.89 -13.37 2.36
CA THR A 243 -20.87 -12.43 2.92
C THR A 243 -20.20 -11.54 3.95
N PHE A 244 -20.61 -10.28 4.00
CA PHE A 244 -20.32 -9.36 5.10
C PHE A 244 -21.64 -8.93 5.74
N GLN A 245 -21.85 -9.25 7.02
CA GLN A 245 -23.11 -9.00 7.76
C GLN A 245 -24.36 -9.46 6.98
N GLY A 246 -24.25 -10.60 6.28
CA GLY A 246 -25.33 -11.16 5.45
C GLY A 246 -25.41 -10.59 4.03
N ILE A 247 -24.71 -9.53 3.71
CA ILE A 247 -24.67 -8.94 2.37
C ILE A 247 -23.65 -9.71 1.51
N PRO A 248 -24.01 -10.21 0.31
CA PRO A 248 -23.07 -10.91 -0.56
C PRO A 248 -22.07 -9.94 -1.19
N LEU A 249 -20.80 -10.28 -1.15
CA LEU A 249 -19.70 -9.54 -1.76
C LEU A 249 -18.86 -10.47 -2.64
N GLU A 250 -18.31 -9.92 -3.72
CA GLU A 250 -17.41 -10.60 -4.63
C GLU A 250 -16.17 -9.75 -4.87
N ILE A 251 -14.97 -10.35 -4.73
CA ILE A 251 -13.70 -9.69 -4.98
C ILE A 251 -12.92 -10.41 -6.08
N PRO A 252 -12.25 -9.68 -6.99
CA PRO A 252 -11.47 -10.26 -8.08
C PRO A 252 -10.06 -10.68 -7.61
N TYR A 253 -9.94 -11.15 -6.38
CA TYR A 253 -8.68 -11.59 -5.77
C TYR A 253 -8.82 -12.98 -5.18
N ILE A 254 -7.74 -13.75 -5.27
CA ILE A 254 -7.67 -15.12 -4.76
C ILE A 254 -7.21 -15.21 -3.31
N ALA A 255 -6.66 -14.13 -2.75
CA ALA A 255 -6.12 -14.08 -1.41
C ALA A 255 -7.20 -13.79 -0.36
N ARG A 256 -7.33 -14.66 0.64
CA ARG A 256 -8.35 -14.56 1.70
C ARG A 256 -8.25 -13.29 2.53
N TYR A 257 -7.05 -12.74 2.72
CA TYR A 257 -6.86 -11.48 3.44
C TYR A 257 -7.56 -10.29 2.77
N GLN A 258 -7.86 -10.39 1.48
CA GLN A 258 -8.62 -9.36 0.77
C GLN A 258 -10.09 -9.32 1.17
N MET A 259 -10.65 -10.40 1.73
CA MET A 259 -12.00 -10.37 2.30
C MET A 259 -12.08 -9.37 3.46
N MET A 260 -11.09 -9.37 4.35
CA MET A 260 -11.00 -8.44 5.47
C MET A 260 -10.84 -6.99 4.95
N ASN A 261 -9.94 -6.76 3.98
CA ASN A 261 -9.72 -5.42 3.41
C ASN A 261 -10.99 -4.88 2.74
N ALA A 262 -11.67 -5.70 1.93
CA ALA A 262 -12.93 -5.35 1.28
C ALA A 262 -14.06 -5.09 2.29
N SER A 263 -14.17 -5.94 3.34
CA SER A 263 -15.15 -5.75 4.41
C SER A 263 -14.92 -4.45 5.17
N LEU A 264 -13.65 -4.12 5.47
CA LEU A 264 -13.30 -2.87 6.17
C LEU A 264 -13.68 -1.64 5.35
N ALA A 265 -13.37 -1.66 4.04
CA ALA A 265 -13.76 -0.59 3.12
C ALA A 265 -15.29 -0.49 2.97
N PHE A 266 -15.98 -1.62 2.79
CA PHE A 266 -17.44 -1.65 2.66
C PHE A 266 -18.13 -1.15 3.94
N TYR A 267 -17.66 -1.59 5.11
CA TYR A 267 -18.18 -1.13 6.39
C TYR A 267 -18.00 0.38 6.57
N THR A 268 -16.85 0.91 6.17
CA THR A 268 -16.62 2.37 6.16
C THR A 268 -17.66 3.09 5.30
N MET A 269 -17.91 2.59 4.07
CA MET A 269 -18.90 3.20 3.20
C MET A 269 -20.33 3.09 3.75
N GLN A 270 -20.68 2.00 4.44
CA GLN A 270 -21.98 1.91 5.12
C GLN A 270 -22.15 2.97 6.22
N ILE A 271 -21.08 3.19 7.02
CA ILE A 271 -21.09 4.22 8.08
C ILE A 271 -21.18 5.63 7.47
N LEU A 272 -20.50 5.88 6.35
CA LEU A 272 -20.50 7.16 5.66
C LEU A 272 -21.71 7.37 4.70
N ARG A 273 -22.64 6.43 4.62
CA ARG A 273 -23.82 6.54 3.72
C ARG A 273 -24.59 7.85 3.85
N PRO A 274 -24.81 8.43 5.04
CA PRO A 274 -25.47 9.73 5.18
C PRO A 274 -24.76 10.88 4.46
N VAL A 275 -23.46 10.73 4.19
CA VAL A 275 -22.62 11.75 3.52
C VAL A 275 -22.65 11.57 2.00
N HIS A 276 -22.39 10.35 1.51
CA HIS A 276 -22.22 10.09 0.08
C HIS A 276 -23.49 9.60 -0.64
N GLY A 277 -24.49 9.06 0.06
CA GLY A 277 -25.76 8.62 -0.55
C GLY A 277 -25.68 7.44 -1.51
N ILE A 278 -24.55 6.73 -1.62
CA ILE A 278 -24.38 5.59 -2.54
C ILE A 278 -25.13 4.38 -1.98
N ASP A 279 -25.92 3.69 -2.82
CA ASP A 279 -26.60 2.46 -2.47
C ASP A 279 -25.66 1.24 -2.43
N ASP A 280 -26.14 0.14 -1.80
CA ASP A 280 -25.32 -1.06 -1.62
C ASP A 280 -24.98 -1.74 -2.95
N GLU A 281 -25.84 -1.68 -3.96
CA GLU A 281 -25.59 -2.29 -5.27
C GLU A 281 -24.37 -1.64 -5.96
N LYS A 282 -24.27 -0.32 -5.94
CA LYS A 282 -23.11 0.41 -6.45
C LYS A 282 -21.85 0.15 -5.63
N LEU A 283 -21.98 0.04 -4.30
CA LEU A 283 -20.84 -0.31 -3.44
C LEU A 283 -20.32 -1.73 -3.75
N GLN A 284 -21.22 -2.71 -3.92
CA GLN A 284 -20.86 -4.07 -4.31
C GLN A 284 -20.18 -4.10 -5.68
N GLU A 285 -20.70 -3.33 -6.64
CA GLU A 285 -20.10 -3.19 -7.97
C GLU A 285 -18.70 -2.58 -7.89
N GLY A 286 -18.49 -1.58 -7.04
CA GLY A 286 -17.18 -0.99 -6.78
C GLY A 286 -16.18 -2.02 -6.24
N ILE A 287 -16.61 -2.87 -5.31
CA ILE A 287 -15.77 -3.97 -4.78
C ILE A 287 -15.42 -4.96 -5.88
N ARG A 288 -16.37 -5.35 -6.72
CA ARG A 288 -16.17 -6.33 -7.80
C ARG A 288 -15.22 -5.82 -8.90
N LYS A 289 -15.22 -4.52 -9.16
CA LYS A 289 -14.42 -3.88 -10.22
C LYS A 289 -13.07 -3.36 -9.77
N VAL A 290 -12.73 -3.46 -8.49
CA VAL A 290 -11.47 -2.94 -7.98
C VAL A 290 -10.26 -3.53 -8.72
N LYS A 291 -9.26 -2.67 -8.96
CA LYS A 291 -7.96 -3.07 -9.49
C LYS A 291 -6.88 -2.51 -8.58
N TRP A 292 -6.05 -3.38 -8.04
CA TRP A 292 -4.92 -2.97 -7.22
C TRP A 292 -3.71 -3.83 -7.54
N PRO A 293 -2.72 -3.30 -8.28
CA PRO A 293 -1.57 -4.06 -8.73
C PRO A 293 -0.71 -4.61 -7.57
N GLY A 294 -0.04 -5.73 -7.80
CA GLY A 294 0.92 -6.31 -6.87
C GLY A 294 0.30 -6.98 -5.64
N ARG A 295 -0.96 -7.43 -5.72
CA ARG A 295 -1.62 -8.20 -4.65
C ARG A 295 -2.22 -9.48 -5.22
N MET A 296 -1.46 -10.57 -5.12
CA MET A 296 -1.77 -11.86 -5.75
C MET A 296 -2.23 -11.69 -7.21
N GLU A 297 -1.53 -10.81 -7.91
CA GLU A 297 -1.82 -10.42 -9.29
C GLU A 297 -1.18 -11.41 -10.25
N THR A 298 -1.97 -11.96 -11.16
CA THR A 298 -1.46 -12.76 -12.29
C THR A 298 -0.93 -11.82 -13.38
N ILE A 299 0.37 -11.81 -13.62
CA ILE A 299 1.03 -10.96 -14.63
C ILE A 299 1.34 -11.67 -15.94
N LEU A 300 1.53 -12.99 -15.87
CA LEU A 300 1.71 -13.90 -17.00
C LEU A 300 1.02 -15.24 -16.68
N PRO A 301 0.74 -16.09 -17.66
CA PRO A 301 0.21 -17.44 -17.40
C PRO A 301 1.10 -18.22 -16.43
N GLY A 302 0.56 -18.56 -15.27
CA GLY A 302 1.27 -19.27 -14.21
C GLY A 302 2.29 -18.43 -13.44
N VAL A 303 2.25 -17.09 -13.52
CA VAL A 303 3.10 -16.18 -12.73
C VAL A 303 2.23 -15.22 -11.92
N ILE A 304 2.37 -15.30 -10.61
CA ILE A 304 1.64 -14.46 -9.65
C ILE A 304 2.64 -13.63 -8.85
N VAL A 305 2.35 -12.34 -8.69
CA VAL A 305 3.15 -11.41 -7.89
C VAL A 305 2.38 -10.97 -6.65
N ASP A 306 3.06 -10.87 -5.51
CA ASP A 306 2.50 -10.34 -4.27
C ASP A 306 3.50 -9.45 -3.53
N GLY A 307 3.04 -8.29 -3.09
CA GLY A 307 3.84 -7.29 -2.39
C GLY A 307 4.05 -7.55 -0.90
N ALA A 308 3.85 -8.77 -0.42
CA ALA A 308 4.20 -9.15 0.96
C ALA A 308 5.72 -8.96 1.18
N HIS A 309 6.09 -8.17 2.20
CA HIS A 309 7.47 -7.74 2.45
C HIS A 309 7.83 -7.66 3.94
N ASN A 310 6.97 -8.19 4.81
CA ASN A 310 7.21 -8.40 6.24
C ASN A 310 6.64 -9.75 6.66
N ALA A 311 6.99 -10.21 7.86
CA ALA A 311 6.63 -11.56 8.31
C ALA A 311 5.12 -11.82 8.31
N ASP A 312 4.28 -10.86 8.76
CA ASP A 312 2.81 -11.00 8.75
C ASP A 312 2.26 -11.03 7.31
N GLY A 313 2.73 -10.15 6.43
CA GLY A 313 2.36 -10.16 5.01
C GLY A 313 2.70 -11.49 4.34
N VAL A 314 3.91 -12.01 4.57
CA VAL A 314 4.34 -13.31 4.04
C VAL A 314 3.52 -14.46 4.65
N ALA A 315 3.14 -14.40 5.92
CA ALA A 315 2.25 -15.40 6.50
C ALA A 315 0.90 -15.46 5.78
N ARG A 316 0.31 -14.30 5.45
CA ARG A 316 -0.94 -14.21 4.66
C ARG A 316 -0.78 -14.69 3.22
N PHE A 317 0.35 -14.37 2.61
CA PHE A 317 0.72 -14.90 1.29
C PHE A 317 0.81 -16.42 1.30
N VAL A 318 1.50 -16.99 2.28
CA VAL A 318 1.67 -18.43 2.46
C VAL A 318 0.32 -19.14 2.59
N GLU A 319 -0.61 -18.63 3.43
CA GLU A 319 -1.97 -19.17 3.55
C GLU A 319 -2.69 -19.32 2.21
N THR A 320 -2.44 -18.39 1.28
CA THR A 320 -3.03 -18.46 -0.08
C THR A 320 -2.31 -19.47 -0.96
N VAL A 321 -0.97 -19.49 -0.93
CA VAL A 321 -0.16 -20.37 -1.81
C VAL A 321 -0.27 -21.84 -1.41
N GLU A 322 -0.53 -22.15 -0.13
CA GLU A 322 -0.74 -23.53 0.34
C GLU A 322 -1.88 -24.25 -0.40
N ASP A 323 -2.91 -23.50 -0.84
CA ASP A 323 -4.00 -24.09 -1.64
C ASP A 323 -3.54 -24.46 -3.07
N PHE A 324 -2.66 -23.66 -3.67
CA PHE A 324 -2.09 -23.95 -5.00
C PHE A 324 -1.07 -25.08 -4.99
N ARG A 325 -0.31 -25.24 -3.90
CA ARG A 325 0.71 -26.27 -3.73
C ARG A 325 0.18 -27.69 -3.87
N LYS A 326 -1.08 -27.92 -3.55
CA LYS A 326 -1.70 -29.24 -3.59
C LYS A 326 -1.73 -29.84 -5.02
N GLU A 327 -1.79 -28.97 -6.02
CA GLU A 327 -1.99 -29.33 -7.42
C GLU A 327 -0.84 -28.89 -8.33
N ASN A 328 0.11 -28.09 -7.83
CA ASN A 328 1.13 -27.47 -8.67
C ASN A 328 2.52 -27.60 -8.06
N ARG A 329 3.52 -27.70 -8.93
CA ARG A 329 4.91 -27.40 -8.62
C ARG A 329 5.04 -25.90 -8.31
N ILE A 330 5.67 -25.53 -7.21
CA ILE A 330 5.83 -24.11 -6.82
C ILE A 330 7.29 -23.70 -6.96
N VAL A 331 7.52 -22.67 -7.75
CA VAL A 331 8.80 -21.96 -7.85
C VAL A 331 8.62 -20.57 -7.24
N LEU A 332 9.58 -20.11 -6.46
CA LEU A 332 9.57 -18.76 -5.92
C LEU A 332 10.63 -17.91 -6.61
N LEU A 333 10.27 -16.70 -6.96
CA LEU A 333 11.19 -15.61 -7.24
C LEU A 333 11.15 -14.67 -6.04
N PHE A 334 12.29 -14.54 -5.34
CA PHE A 334 12.35 -13.87 -4.05
C PHE A 334 13.40 -12.77 -4.01
N SER A 335 13.03 -11.64 -3.42
CA SER A 335 13.95 -10.59 -3.00
C SER A 335 13.46 -9.96 -1.71
N ALA A 336 14.37 -9.28 -0.99
CA ALA A 336 14.03 -8.55 0.22
C ALA A 336 14.97 -7.36 0.43
N VAL A 337 14.60 -6.44 1.32
CA VAL A 337 15.44 -5.33 1.76
C VAL A 337 15.97 -5.57 3.17
N ALA A 338 17.15 -5.02 3.48
CA ALA A 338 17.92 -5.32 4.68
C ALA A 338 17.25 -4.91 5.99
N ASP A 339 16.38 -3.90 5.97
CA ASP A 339 15.62 -3.39 7.13
C ASP A 339 14.37 -4.23 7.46
N LYS A 340 14.11 -5.31 6.72
CA LYS A 340 13.01 -6.23 6.98
C LYS A 340 13.50 -7.54 7.59
N GLN A 341 12.59 -8.24 8.27
CA GLN A 341 12.85 -9.55 8.90
C GLN A 341 12.91 -10.67 7.83
N TYR A 342 13.78 -10.53 6.84
CA TYR A 342 13.81 -11.41 5.67
C TYR A 342 14.15 -12.87 6.03
N GLU A 343 14.91 -13.13 7.08
CA GLU A 343 15.21 -14.49 7.53
C GLU A 343 13.94 -15.21 8.04
N GLU A 344 13.09 -14.50 8.78
CA GLU A 344 11.80 -15.00 9.21
C GLU A 344 10.85 -15.25 8.04
N MET A 345 10.84 -14.34 7.04
CA MET A 345 10.06 -14.51 5.81
C MET A 345 10.49 -15.77 5.06
N ILE A 346 11.81 -15.99 4.89
CA ILE A 346 12.38 -17.20 4.26
C ILE A 346 11.97 -18.45 5.02
N ARG A 347 12.09 -18.44 6.36
CA ARG A 347 11.70 -19.57 7.21
C ARG A 347 10.22 -19.94 7.01
N LEU A 348 9.31 -18.96 7.08
CA LEU A 348 7.87 -19.15 6.87
C LEU A 348 7.55 -19.78 5.51
N VAL A 349 8.16 -19.27 4.45
CA VAL A 349 7.97 -19.77 3.09
C VAL A 349 8.46 -21.22 2.96
N CYS A 350 9.66 -21.53 3.49
CA CYS A 350 10.23 -22.88 3.40
C CYS A 350 9.46 -23.90 4.22
N GLU A 351 9.04 -23.56 5.43
CA GLU A 351 8.27 -24.47 6.31
C GLU A 351 6.90 -24.81 5.72
N LYS A 352 6.20 -23.83 5.19
CA LYS A 352 4.80 -23.93 4.78
C LYS A 352 4.63 -24.28 3.31
N ILE A 353 5.25 -23.52 2.41
CA ILE A 353 5.11 -23.72 0.96
C ILE A 353 6.00 -24.91 0.50
N ARG A 354 7.21 -25.07 1.06
CA ARG A 354 8.21 -26.06 0.64
C ARG A 354 8.42 -26.01 -0.87
N PRO A 355 8.93 -24.89 -1.39
CA PRO A 355 9.07 -24.70 -2.83
C PRO A 355 10.04 -25.73 -3.42
N GLN A 356 9.76 -26.20 -4.63
CA GLN A 356 10.64 -27.12 -5.36
C GLN A 356 11.86 -26.43 -5.95
N ALA A 357 11.74 -25.12 -6.21
CA ALA A 357 12.86 -24.29 -6.60
C ALA A 357 12.67 -22.84 -6.12
N VAL A 358 13.79 -22.16 -5.92
CA VAL A 358 13.82 -20.73 -5.60
C VAL A 358 14.85 -20.06 -6.49
N VAL A 359 14.48 -18.94 -7.11
CA VAL A 359 15.40 -18.01 -7.72
C VAL A 359 15.42 -16.76 -6.85
N THR A 360 16.58 -16.36 -6.37
CA THR A 360 16.76 -15.12 -5.62
C THR A 360 17.30 -14.04 -6.53
N THR A 361 16.85 -12.81 -6.29
CA THR A 361 17.35 -11.64 -7.01
C THR A 361 17.55 -10.47 -6.07
N GLN A 362 18.28 -9.47 -6.49
CA GLN A 362 18.46 -8.23 -5.76
C GLN A 362 17.64 -7.11 -6.40
N ILE A 363 17.37 -6.10 -5.60
CA ILE A 363 16.68 -4.87 -6.01
C ILE A 363 17.59 -3.72 -5.63
N GLY A 364 17.88 -2.85 -6.59
CA GLY A 364 18.82 -1.75 -6.38
C GLY A 364 18.52 -0.86 -5.17
N GLY A 365 19.52 -0.08 -4.76
CA GLY A 365 19.38 0.90 -3.70
C GLY A 365 20.19 0.57 -2.43
N THR A 366 20.17 1.51 -1.47
CA THR A 366 21.02 1.46 -0.25
C THR A 366 20.66 0.33 0.72
N ARG A 367 19.47 -0.29 0.56
CA ARG A 367 18.98 -1.39 1.41
C ARG A 367 19.03 -2.74 0.72
N GLU A 368 19.76 -2.83 -0.38
CA GLU A 368 19.92 -4.05 -1.17
C GLU A 368 20.48 -5.21 -0.34
N ILE A 369 19.98 -6.41 -0.59
CA ILE A 369 20.60 -7.67 -0.16
C ILE A 369 21.06 -8.40 -1.43
N PRO A 370 22.34 -8.79 -1.55
CA PRO A 370 22.84 -9.57 -2.68
C PRO A 370 22.05 -10.85 -2.90
N ALA A 371 21.79 -11.18 -4.16
CA ALA A 371 21.01 -12.37 -4.54
C ALA A 371 21.61 -13.66 -3.95
N GLU A 372 22.95 -13.78 -3.97
CA GLU A 372 23.71 -14.91 -3.44
C GLU A 372 23.49 -15.09 -1.93
N LYS A 373 23.45 -13.98 -1.17
CA LYS A 373 23.19 -14.04 0.27
C LYS A 373 21.80 -14.55 0.59
N LEU A 374 20.80 -14.16 -0.20
CA LEU A 374 19.44 -14.70 -0.06
C LEU A 374 19.42 -16.19 -0.44
N ALA A 375 20.12 -16.59 -1.53
CA ALA A 375 20.22 -17.98 -1.96
C ALA A 375 20.81 -18.88 -0.88
N GLU A 376 21.89 -18.46 -0.23
CA GLU A 376 22.51 -19.17 0.91
C GLU A 376 21.49 -19.45 2.02
N ARG A 377 20.62 -18.49 2.34
CA ARG A 377 19.58 -18.67 3.38
C ARG A 377 18.55 -19.72 2.95
N PHE A 378 18.12 -19.75 1.70
CA PHE A 378 17.22 -20.79 1.18
C PHE A 378 17.88 -22.18 1.15
N LEU A 379 19.15 -22.27 0.78
CA LEU A 379 19.91 -23.51 0.84
C LEU A 379 20.00 -24.06 2.27
N CYS A 380 20.25 -23.20 3.26
CA CYS A 380 20.25 -23.57 4.68
C CYS A 380 18.89 -24.09 5.15
N GLN A 381 17.78 -23.72 4.52
CA GLN A 381 16.44 -24.25 4.80
C GLN A 381 16.13 -25.55 4.04
N GLY A 382 17.08 -26.08 3.28
CA GLY A 382 16.93 -27.36 2.58
C GLY A 382 16.12 -27.32 1.28
N VAL A 383 16.01 -26.17 0.63
CA VAL A 383 15.36 -26.06 -0.69
C VAL A 383 16.17 -26.84 -1.72
N PRO A 384 15.55 -27.76 -2.50
CA PRO A 384 16.28 -28.69 -3.37
C PRO A 384 17.00 -28.03 -4.56
N CYS A 385 16.48 -26.92 -5.06
CA CYS A 385 17.04 -26.16 -6.19
C CYS A 385 17.01 -24.67 -5.89
N VAL A 386 18.17 -24.04 -5.79
CA VAL A 386 18.29 -22.59 -5.54
C VAL A 386 19.22 -21.99 -6.59
N ARG A 387 18.79 -20.91 -7.24
CA ARG A 387 19.61 -20.10 -8.13
C ARG A 387 19.67 -18.67 -7.63
N ALA A 388 20.74 -17.96 -7.95
CA ALA A 388 20.90 -16.53 -7.68
C ALA A 388 21.17 -15.81 -9.00
N ASN A 389 20.38 -14.79 -9.30
CA ASN A 389 20.61 -13.91 -10.43
C ASN A 389 20.36 -12.46 -10.00
N PRO A 390 21.36 -11.56 -10.09
CA PRO A 390 21.22 -10.19 -9.62
C PRO A 390 20.23 -9.34 -10.44
N VAL A 391 19.88 -9.78 -11.66
CA VAL A 391 19.01 -9.03 -12.58
C VAL A 391 17.58 -9.56 -12.52
N PRO A 392 16.58 -8.80 -12.01
CA PRO A 392 15.22 -9.28 -11.77
C PRO A 392 14.54 -9.88 -13.02
N GLY A 393 14.69 -9.27 -14.19
CA GLY A 393 14.14 -9.80 -15.45
C GLY A 393 14.72 -11.17 -15.84
N GLN A 394 16.05 -11.35 -15.72
CA GLN A 394 16.70 -12.63 -15.97
C GLN A 394 16.33 -13.68 -14.91
N ALA A 395 16.24 -13.26 -13.64
CA ALA A 395 15.78 -14.14 -12.57
C ALA A 395 14.34 -14.64 -12.81
N LEU A 396 13.47 -13.81 -13.39
CA LEU A 396 12.13 -14.23 -13.81
C LEU A 396 12.21 -15.28 -14.94
N GLN A 397 13.05 -15.11 -15.94
CA GLN A 397 13.23 -16.11 -17.01
C GLN A 397 13.72 -17.45 -16.46
N GLU A 398 14.70 -17.46 -15.55
CA GLU A 398 15.14 -18.68 -14.87
C GLU A 398 14.02 -19.34 -14.06
N ALA A 399 13.19 -18.54 -13.37
CA ALA A 399 12.04 -19.07 -12.64
C ALA A 399 10.99 -19.68 -13.56
N LEU A 400 10.77 -19.10 -14.75
CA LEU A 400 9.88 -19.62 -15.78
C LEU A 400 10.39 -20.97 -16.36
N GLU A 401 11.69 -21.12 -16.53
CA GLU A 401 12.30 -22.41 -16.95
C GLU A 401 12.08 -23.49 -15.89
N LEU A 402 12.29 -23.13 -14.60
CA LEU A 402 12.21 -24.08 -13.49
C LEU A 402 10.77 -24.50 -13.13
N LYS A 403 9.76 -23.69 -13.51
CA LYS A 403 8.38 -23.99 -13.12
C LYS A 403 7.77 -25.17 -13.87
N GLU A 404 8.28 -25.50 -15.08
CA GLU A 404 7.66 -26.50 -15.96
C GLU A 404 6.15 -26.20 -16.14
N ASP A 405 5.26 -27.16 -15.78
CA ASP A 405 3.81 -27.00 -15.78
C ASP A 405 3.27 -26.32 -14.50
N GLY A 406 4.14 -25.99 -13.54
CA GLY A 406 3.79 -25.39 -12.26
C GLY A 406 3.59 -23.88 -12.30
N MET A 407 3.77 -23.26 -11.16
CA MET A 407 3.55 -21.82 -10.95
C MET A 407 4.77 -21.14 -10.37
N VAL A 408 4.98 -19.88 -10.79
CA VAL A 408 5.95 -18.96 -10.19
C VAL A 408 5.20 -17.97 -9.29
N PHE A 409 5.69 -17.80 -8.08
CA PHE A 409 5.25 -16.73 -7.19
C PHE A 409 6.42 -15.78 -6.91
N CYS A 410 6.22 -14.50 -7.19
CA CYS A 410 7.20 -13.45 -6.93
C CYS A 410 6.79 -12.73 -5.65
N VAL A 411 7.67 -12.72 -4.63
CA VAL A 411 7.34 -12.21 -3.29
C VAL A 411 8.57 -11.69 -2.55
N GLY A 412 8.34 -10.92 -1.50
CA GLY A 412 9.34 -10.45 -0.53
C GLY A 412 9.65 -8.97 -0.63
N SER A 413 9.29 -8.31 -1.74
CA SER A 413 9.43 -6.86 -1.88
C SER A 413 8.45 -6.29 -2.91
N LEU A 414 7.88 -5.11 -2.61
CA LEU A 414 7.13 -4.32 -3.61
C LEU A 414 8.03 -3.83 -4.74
N TYR A 415 9.28 -3.50 -4.43
CA TYR A 415 10.25 -3.07 -5.46
C TYR A 415 10.55 -4.18 -6.47
N LEU A 416 10.63 -5.44 -6.02
CA LEU A 416 10.78 -6.60 -6.93
C LEU A 416 9.64 -6.64 -7.95
N ILE A 417 8.41 -6.40 -7.51
CA ILE A 417 7.26 -6.40 -8.43
C ILE A 417 7.38 -5.26 -9.44
N GLY A 418 7.85 -4.10 -8.99
CA GLY A 418 8.12 -2.95 -9.86
C GLY A 418 9.12 -3.28 -10.96
N GLU A 419 10.28 -3.82 -10.60
CA GLU A 419 11.34 -4.24 -11.53
C GLU A 419 10.86 -5.29 -12.55
N ILE A 420 10.13 -6.31 -12.08
CA ILE A 420 9.55 -7.33 -12.96
C ILE A 420 8.55 -6.70 -13.95
N LYS A 421 7.67 -5.82 -13.47
CA LYS A 421 6.68 -5.16 -14.34
C LYS A 421 7.34 -4.21 -15.33
N ALA A 422 8.42 -3.53 -14.94
CA ALA A 422 9.21 -2.67 -15.82
C ALA A 422 9.87 -3.49 -16.93
N SER A 423 10.57 -4.58 -16.61
CA SER A 423 11.22 -5.45 -17.60
C SER A 423 10.23 -6.04 -18.60
N LEU A 424 9.04 -6.47 -18.16
CA LEU A 424 7.99 -6.97 -19.05
C LEU A 424 7.37 -5.90 -19.97
N ARG A 425 7.44 -4.62 -19.60
CA ARG A 425 7.03 -3.52 -20.48
C ARG A 425 8.06 -3.25 -21.56
N GLU A 426 9.35 -3.28 -21.21
CA GLU A 426 10.46 -3.09 -22.15
C GLU A 426 10.50 -4.19 -23.22
N GLU A 427 10.30 -5.46 -22.85
CA GLU A 427 10.24 -6.59 -23.79
C GLU A 427 9.05 -6.51 -24.78
N LYS A 428 7.96 -5.80 -24.41
CA LYS A 428 6.81 -5.59 -25.32
C LYS A 428 6.98 -4.42 -26.29
N ILE A 429 8.00 -3.60 -26.11
CA ILE A 429 8.31 -2.44 -26.97
C ILE A 429 9.37 -2.84 -28.02
N CYS A 430 10.08 -3.95 -27.83
CA CYS A 430 10.97 -4.59 -28.81
C CYS A 430 10.23 -5.67 -29.59
#